data_b9a30c8fff0a1eaf0bf57e0fbb8defdf
#
_entry.id   b9a30c8fff0a1eaf0bf57e0fbb8defdf
#
_cell.length_a   1.000
_cell.length_b   1.000
_cell.length_c   1.000
_cell.angle_alpha   90.00
_cell.angle_beta   90.00
_cell.angle_gamma   90.00
#
_symmetry.space_group_name_H-M   'P 1'
#
loop_
_entity.id
_entity.type
_entity.pdbx_description
1 polymer ?
#
loop_
_entity_poly.entity_id
_entity_poly.type
_entity_poly.pdbx_seq_one_letter_code
_entity_poly.pdbx_strand_id
1 'polypeptide(L)'
;MTNLEVRTKLAQEEVVKRLKAFFGKGGLGLSLTEESPQCLSFEGGGGYVTATACSDGDKTRINLVTQEWDYQVKEFSSTLP
;
A
#
# COMPACT_ATOMS: atom_id res chain seq x y z
N MET A 1 7.89 4.21 -13.16
CA MET A 1 6.89 3.32 -12.54
C MET A 1 7.57 2.20 -11.77
N THR A 2 7.13 1.94 -10.58
CA THR A 2 7.67 0.88 -9.72
C THR A 2 6.60 -0.13 -9.42
N ASN A 3 6.95 -1.40 -9.48
CA ASN A 3 6.09 -2.51 -9.10
C ASN A 3 6.85 -3.34 -8.06
N LEU A 4 6.33 -3.39 -6.85
CA LEU A 4 7.00 -4.03 -5.73
C LEU A 4 6.06 -5.05 -5.08
N GLU A 5 6.57 -6.27 -4.89
CA GLU A 5 5.82 -7.30 -4.19
C GLU A 5 6.51 -7.62 -2.87
N VAL A 6 5.75 -7.59 -1.78
CA VAL A 6 6.27 -7.91 -0.45
C VAL A 6 5.32 -8.86 0.27
N ARG A 7 5.84 -9.57 1.25
CA ARG A 7 5.06 -10.46 2.10
C ARG A 7 5.25 -10.06 3.55
N THR A 8 4.19 -10.20 4.33
CA THR A 8 4.22 -9.83 5.73
C THR A 8 3.41 -10.82 6.55
N LYS A 9 3.73 -10.91 7.83
CA LYS A 9 2.97 -11.74 8.77
C LYS A 9 1.69 -11.09 9.24
N LEU A 10 1.50 -9.81 8.93
CA LEU A 10 0.30 -9.08 9.31
C LEU A 10 -0.91 -9.61 8.58
N ALA A 11 -2.07 -9.57 9.23
CA ALA A 11 -3.32 -9.92 8.58
C ALA A 11 -3.66 -8.86 7.53
N GLN A 12 -4.44 -9.26 6.52
CA GLN A 12 -4.86 -8.39 5.43
C GLN A 12 -5.49 -7.10 5.95
N GLU A 13 -6.34 -7.19 6.96
CA GLU A 13 -7.00 -6.03 7.54
C GLU A 13 -6.01 -5.03 8.15
N GLU A 14 -4.99 -5.55 8.81
CA GLU A 14 -3.96 -4.72 9.42
C GLU A 14 -3.12 -4.02 8.35
N VAL A 15 -2.82 -4.72 7.25
CA VAL A 15 -2.10 -4.14 6.13
C VAL A 15 -2.88 -2.98 5.53
N VAL A 16 -4.18 -3.16 5.32
CA VAL A 16 -5.05 -2.12 4.78
C VAL A 16 -5.05 -0.89 5.70
N LYS A 17 -5.13 -1.11 7.00
CA LYS A 17 -5.08 -0.04 7.99
C LYS A 17 -3.78 0.75 7.89
N ARG A 18 -2.66 0.07 7.78
CA ARG A 18 -1.35 0.70 7.68
C ARG A 18 -1.20 1.47 6.37
N LEU A 19 -1.73 0.93 5.28
CA LEU A 19 -1.72 1.62 4.00
C LEU A 19 -2.47 2.95 4.09
N LYS A 20 -3.66 2.92 4.66
CA LYS A 20 -4.45 4.14 4.82
C LYS A 20 -3.75 5.15 5.71
N ALA A 21 -3.12 4.68 6.79
CA ALA A 21 -2.43 5.58 7.70
C ALA A 21 -1.18 6.18 7.08
N PHE A 22 -0.47 5.42 6.26
CA PHE A 22 0.79 5.88 5.66
C PHE A 22 0.55 6.79 4.45
N PHE A 23 -0.29 6.37 3.53
CA PHE A 23 -0.50 7.11 2.27
C PHE A 23 -1.67 8.08 2.34
N GLY A 24 -2.61 7.86 3.24
CA GLY A 24 -3.81 8.66 3.32
C GLY A 24 -3.66 9.93 4.12
N LYS A 25 -4.78 10.40 4.65
CA LYS A 25 -4.92 11.72 5.25
C LYS A 25 -4.03 11.96 6.46
N GLY A 26 -3.73 10.92 7.23
CA GLY A 26 -2.87 11.05 8.41
C GLY A 26 -1.39 10.92 8.11
N GLY A 27 -1.03 10.60 6.88
CA GLY A 27 0.35 10.39 6.47
C GLY A 27 0.76 11.32 5.35
N LEU A 28 0.93 10.77 4.15
CA LEU A 28 1.37 11.55 2.99
C LEU A 28 0.29 12.48 2.43
N GLY A 29 -0.96 12.28 2.83
CA GLY A 29 -2.04 13.14 2.40
C GLY A 29 -2.57 12.87 1.00
N LEU A 30 -2.32 11.68 0.48
CA LEU A 30 -2.87 11.27 -0.81
C LEU A 30 -4.37 11.03 -0.71
N SER A 31 -5.07 11.23 -1.80
CA SER A 31 -6.51 10.99 -1.86
C SER A 31 -6.77 9.51 -2.14
N LEU A 32 -7.62 8.90 -1.33
CA LEU A 32 -8.06 7.52 -1.57
C LEU A 32 -9.12 7.54 -2.66
N THR A 33 -8.78 7.01 -3.83
CA THR A 33 -9.67 7.04 -4.99
C THR A 33 -10.45 5.75 -5.19
N GLU A 34 -9.94 4.65 -4.65
CA GLU A 34 -10.60 3.36 -4.74
C GLU A 34 -10.33 2.57 -3.47
N GLU A 35 -11.35 1.94 -2.95
CA GLU A 35 -11.22 1.12 -1.75
C GLU A 35 -12.07 -0.14 -1.89
N SER A 36 -11.42 -1.29 -1.74
CA SER A 36 -12.09 -2.58 -1.65
C SER A 36 -11.37 -3.39 -0.58
N PRO A 37 -11.92 -4.54 -0.15
CA PRO A 37 -11.24 -5.35 0.87
C PRO A 37 -9.83 -5.77 0.51
N GLN A 38 -9.50 -5.82 -0.78
CA GLN A 38 -8.20 -6.28 -1.24
C GLN A 38 -7.39 -5.25 -2.00
N CYS A 39 -7.97 -4.10 -2.35
CA CYS A 39 -7.30 -3.14 -3.21
C CYS A 39 -7.57 -1.71 -2.75
N LEU A 40 -6.51 -0.93 -2.70
CA LEU A 40 -6.58 0.49 -2.37
C LEU A 40 -5.84 1.26 -3.43
N SER A 41 -6.41 2.38 -3.88
CA SER A 41 -5.74 3.28 -4.80
C SER A 41 -5.71 4.68 -4.22
N PHE A 42 -4.55 5.30 -4.30
CA PHE A 42 -4.33 6.66 -3.81
C PHE A 42 -3.76 7.51 -4.92
N GLU A 43 -4.15 8.78 -4.96
CA GLU A 43 -3.62 9.73 -5.95
C GLU A 43 -3.23 11.04 -5.27
N GLY A 44 -2.20 11.67 -5.77
CA GLY A 44 -1.75 12.96 -5.29
C GLY A 44 -0.35 13.29 -5.79
N GLY A 45 0.00 14.57 -5.75
CA GLY A 45 1.35 15.02 -6.11
C GLY A 45 1.77 14.69 -7.54
N GLY A 46 0.83 14.51 -8.46
CA GLY A 46 1.14 14.17 -9.84
C GLY A 46 1.35 12.69 -10.09
N GLY A 47 1.11 11.84 -9.10
CA GLY A 47 1.30 10.41 -9.22
C GLY A 47 0.22 9.61 -8.52
N TYR A 48 0.48 8.30 -8.38
CA TYR A 48 -0.50 7.41 -7.75
C TYR A 48 0.21 6.24 -7.06
N VAL A 49 -0.53 5.60 -6.16
CA VAL A 49 -0.12 4.35 -5.51
C VAL A 49 -1.31 3.41 -5.53
N THR A 50 -1.13 2.22 -6.07
CA THR A 50 -2.14 1.16 -6.04
C THR A 50 -1.59 -0.01 -5.24
N ALA A 51 -2.32 -0.44 -4.22
CA ALA A 51 -1.90 -1.52 -3.35
C ALA A 51 -2.94 -2.63 -3.37
N THR A 52 -2.49 -3.86 -3.60
CA THR A 52 -3.34 -5.04 -3.55
C THR A 52 -2.81 -5.97 -2.47
N ALA A 53 -3.67 -6.37 -1.53
CA ALA A 53 -3.30 -7.24 -0.44
C ALA A 53 -4.11 -8.52 -0.51
N CYS A 54 -3.43 -9.66 -0.59
CA CYS A 54 -4.07 -10.97 -0.71
C CYS A 54 -3.49 -11.93 0.32
N SER A 55 -4.35 -12.79 0.87
CA SER A 55 -3.89 -13.85 1.75
C SER A 55 -3.09 -14.87 0.96
N ASP A 56 -1.96 -15.31 1.53
CA ASP A 56 -1.07 -16.27 0.91
C ASP A 56 -0.59 -17.24 1.99
N GLY A 57 -1.43 -18.25 2.27
CA GLY A 57 -1.17 -19.16 3.38
C GLY A 57 -1.32 -18.44 4.72
N ASP A 58 -0.27 -18.47 5.52
CA ASP A 58 -0.23 -17.79 6.81
C ASP A 58 0.32 -16.37 6.72
N LYS A 59 0.56 -15.89 5.50
CA LYS A 59 1.10 -14.55 5.26
C LYS A 59 0.16 -13.76 4.35
N THR A 60 0.43 -12.46 4.26
CA THR A 60 -0.27 -11.58 3.34
C THR A 60 0.71 -11.10 2.29
N ARG A 61 0.36 -11.27 1.04
CA ARG A 61 1.15 -10.78 -0.08
C ARG A 61 0.60 -9.44 -0.52
N ILE A 62 1.48 -8.47 -0.65
CA ILE A 62 1.13 -7.11 -1.02
C ILE A 62 1.83 -6.75 -2.31
N ASN A 63 1.05 -6.28 -3.29
CA ASN A 63 1.56 -5.80 -4.55
C ASN A 63 1.37 -4.29 -4.58
N LEU A 64 2.46 -3.56 -4.76
CA LEU A 64 2.43 -2.10 -4.78
C LEU A 64 2.89 -1.61 -6.14
N VAL A 65 2.04 -0.85 -6.82
CA VAL A 65 2.36 -0.22 -8.10
C VAL A 65 2.27 1.28 -7.90
N THR A 66 3.30 2.01 -8.28
CA THR A 66 3.32 3.45 -8.05
C THR A 66 4.01 4.19 -9.19
N GLN A 67 3.59 5.44 -9.37
CA GLN A 67 4.28 6.43 -10.19
C GLN A 67 4.47 7.66 -9.33
N GLU A 68 5.67 8.20 -9.26
CA GLU A 68 6.09 9.37 -8.48
C GLU A 68 6.30 9.10 -6.99
N TRP A 69 5.77 8.01 -6.43
CA TRP A 69 5.88 7.72 -5.00
C TRP A 69 6.76 6.49 -4.72
N ASP A 70 7.78 6.26 -5.58
CA ASP A 70 8.62 5.08 -5.51
C ASP A 70 9.37 4.97 -4.18
N TYR A 71 9.96 6.06 -3.73
CA TYR A 71 10.70 6.08 -2.47
C TYR A 71 9.79 5.76 -1.30
N GLN A 72 8.61 6.38 -1.27
CA GLN A 72 7.64 6.21 -0.18
C GLN A 72 7.09 4.79 -0.13
N VAL A 73 6.87 4.18 -1.28
CA VAL A 73 6.43 2.79 -1.35
C VAL A 73 7.50 1.86 -0.76
N LYS A 74 8.75 2.09 -1.09
CA LYS A 74 9.86 1.31 -0.54
C LYS A 74 9.98 1.51 0.97
N GLU A 75 9.82 2.75 1.43
CA GLU A 75 9.86 3.06 2.84
C GLU A 75 8.73 2.36 3.59
N PHE A 76 7.52 2.38 3.05
CA PHE A 76 6.39 1.67 3.64
C PHE A 76 6.68 0.18 3.75
N SER A 77 7.17 -0.44 2.68
CA SER A 77 7.41 -1.88 2.69
C SER A 77 8.48 -2.28 3.72
N SER A 78 9.43 -1.40 4.00
CA SER A 78 10.47 -1.68 4.98
C SER A 78 9.95 -1.65 6.42
N THR A 79 8.77 -1.08 6.66
CA THR A 79 8.16 -1.05 8.00
C THR A 79 7.37 -2.30 8.33
N LEU A 80 7.13 -3.15 7.35
CA LEU A 80 6.35 -4.37 7.58
C LEU A 80 7.22 -5.47 8.18
N PRO A 81 6.70 -6.21 9.17
CA PRO A 81 7.43 -7.33 9.77
C PRO A 81 7.58 -8.52 8.86
#